data_db00b91043c9d9d4834999a75c633598
#
_entry.id   db00b91043c9d9d4834999a75c633598
#
_cell.length_a   1.000
_cell.length_b   1.000
_cell.length_c   1.000
_cell.angle_alpha   90.00
_cell.angle_beta   90.00
_cell.angle_gamma   90.00
#
_symmetry.space_group_name_H-M   'P 1'
#
loop_
_entity.id
_entity.type
_entity.pdbx_description
1 polymer ?
#
loop_
_entity_poly.entity_id
_entity_poly.type
_entity_poly.pdbx_seq_one_letter_code
_entity_poly.pdbx_strand_id
1 'polypeptide(L)'
;MNFIKNATLLAILAIAFHSCDLCPGERPVITFVNDGYCNCDVTITDGDVRHVLGNQSIEVTLFSGSYDLSANCNSDAYLNDQLTTLEQIGCDLNPDWDASVELVCGDTHTFTIN
;
A
#
# COMPACT_ATOMS: atom_id res chain seq x y z
N MET A 1 27.84 -37.15 8.62
CA MET A 1 27.16 -36.29 8.82
C MET A 1 26.97 -35.23 7.83
N ASN A 2 27.07 -35.48 6.67
CA ASN A 2 26.92 -34.56 5.72
C ASN A 2 25.62 -34.05 5.49
N PHE A 3 24.57 -34.84 5.81
CA PHE A 3 23.33 -34.37 5.54
C PHE A 3 22.90 -33.26 6.35
N ILE A 4 23.40 -33.09 7.52
CA ILE A 4 23.10 -31.99 8.29
C ILE A 4 23.66 -30.75 7.68
N LYS A 5 24.83 -30.85 7.07
CA LYS A 5 25.36 -29.72 6.42
C LYS A 5 24.52 -29.34 5.27
N ASN A 6 23.96 -30.29 4.58
CA ASN A 6 23.13 -29.98 3.46
C ASN A 6 21.85 -29.31 3.90
N ALA A 7 21.30 -29.73 4.99
CA ALA A 7 20.09 -29.13 5.47
C ALA A 7 20.35 -27.67 5.87
N THR A 8 21.47 -27.42 6.48
CA THR A 8 21.81 -26.07 6.86
C THR A 8 21.98 -25.20 5.63
N LEU A 9 22.59 -25.72 4.62
CA LEU A 9 22.78 -24.99 3.41
C LEU A 9 21.47 -24.63 2.76
N LEU A 10 20.52 -25.53 2.74
CA LEU A 10 19.24 -25.24 2.17
C LEU A 10 18.51 -24.14 2.94
N ALA A 11 18.63 -24.15 4.25
CA ALA A 11 18.00 -23.11 5.04
C ALA A 11 18.58 -21.74 4.72
N ILE A 12 19.88 -21.67 4.54
CA ILE A 12 20.51 -20.43 4.20
C ILE A 12 20.03 -19.91 2.85
N LEU A 13 19.89 -20.79 1.90
CA LEU A 13 19.42 -20.39 0.60
C LEU A 13 18.00 -19.85 0.66
N ALA A 14 17.15 -20.45 1.47
CA ALA A 14 15.80 -19.98 1.61
C ALA A 14 15.77 -18.58 2.18
N ILE A 15 16.62 -18.30 3.15
CA ILE A 15 16.66 -16.98 3.73
C ILE A 15 17.13 -15.97 2.70
N ALA A 16 18.06 -16.31 1.89
CA ALA A 16 18.55 -15.41 0.87
C ALA A 16 17.46 -15.05 -0.11
N PHE A 17 16.58 -15.99 -0.45
CA PHE A 17 15.54 -15.68 -1.36
C PHE A 17 14.53 -14.72 -0.80
N HIS A 18 14.29 -14.72 0.49
CA HIS A 18 13.37 -13.79 1.06
C HIS A 18 13.81 -12.36 0.90
N SER A 19 15.08 -12.11 0.89
CA SER A 19 15.55 -10.75 0.78
C SER A 19 15.62 -10.27 -0.66
N CYS A 20 15.45 -11.12 -1.63
CA CYS A 20 15.62 -10.76 -3.01
C CYS A 20 14.35 -10.50 -3.77
N ASP A 21 13.21 -10.65 -3.17
CA ASP A 21 11.96 -10.44 -3.84
C ASP A 21 11.90 -11.10 -5.21
N LEU A 22 12.06 -12.38 -5.24
CA LEU A 22 12.05 -13.11 -6.49
C LEU A 22 10.65 -13.64 -6.76
N CYS A 23 9.81 -12.82 -7.34
CA CYS A 23 8.49 -13.27 -7.77
C CYS A 23 8.62 -13.88 -9.15
N PRO A 24 8.45 -15.19 -9.28
CA PRO A 24 8.58 -15.81 -10.57
C PRO A 24 7.45 -15.46 -11.53
N GLY A 25 6.37 -14.97 -11.03
CA GLY A 25 5.26 -14.55 -11.84
C GLY A 25 4.95 -13.09 -11.54
N GLU A 26 3.74 -12.82 -11.12
CA GLU A 26 3.31 -11.47 -10.88
C GLU A 26 3.70 -10.99 -9.50
N ARG A 27 4.10 -9.74 -9.41
CA ARG A 27 4.33 -9.08 -8.14
C ARG A 27 3.00 -8.76 -7.49
N PRO A 28 2.98 -8.58 -6.17
CA PRO A 28 1.74 -8.19 -5.49
C PRO A 28 1.28 -6.79 -5.90
N VAL A 29 -0.02 -6.62 -5.95
CA VAL A 29 -0.63 -5.36 -6.34
C VAL A 29 -1.62 -4.95 -5.27
N ILE A 30 -1.58 -3.68 -4.88
CA ILE A 30 -2.58 -3.11 -3.99
C ILE A 30 -3.37 -2.08 -4.78
N THR A 31 -4.70 -2.13 -4.64
CA THR A 31 -5.58 -1.11 -5.18
C THR A 31 -6.11 -0.27 -4.03
N PHE A 32 -5.91 1.03 -4.09
CA PHE A 32 -6.48 1.95 -3.12
C PHE A 32 -7.70 2.62 -3.76
N VAL A 33 -8.85 2.48 -3.12
CA VAL A 33 -10.09 3.02 -3.63
C VAL A 33 -10.53 4.19 -2.77
N ASN A 34 -10.66 5.36 -3.36
CA ASN A 34 -11.21 6.52 -2.69
C ASN A 34 -12.65 6.66 -3.14
N ASP A 35 -13.58 6.25 -2.28
CA ASP A 35 -14.99 6.22 -2.59
C ASP A 35 -15.71 7.50 -2.18
N GLY A 36 -15.00 8.45 -1.65
CA GLY A 36 -15.54 9.75 -1.26
C GLY A 36 -15.12 10.85 -2.21
N TYR A 37 -15.54 12.07 -1.93
CA TYR A 37 -15.19 13.21 -2.79
C TYR A 37 -13.92 13.93 -2.32
N CYS A 38 -13.40 13.60 -1.15
CA CYS A 38 -12.18 14.22 -0.65
C CYS A 38 -10.97 13.57 -1.30
N ASN A 39 -9.94 14.35 -1.57
CA ASN A 39 -8.69 13.79 -2.10
C ASN A 39 -7.89 13.16 -0.97
N CYS A 40 -7.24 12.07 -1.25
CA CYS A 40 -6.47 11.32 -0.28
C CYS A 40 -4.99 11.28 -0.65
N ASP A 41 -4.14 11.32 0.37
CA ASP A 41 -2.74 11.02 0.23
C ASP A 41 -2.50 9.70 0.95
N VAL A 42 -2.01 8.71 0.21
CA VAL A 42 -1.69 7.40 0.77
C VAL A 42 -0.19 7.33 0.96
N THR A 43 0.24 6.98 2.16
CA THR A 43 1.65 6.77 2.45
C THR A 43 1.90 5.28 2.60
N ILE A 44 2.83 4.77 1.83
CA ILE A 44 3.30 3.39 1.92
C ILE A 44 4.60 3.45 2.69
N THR A 45 4.91 2.44 3.42
CA THR A 45 6.13 2.37 4.23
C THR A 45 7.29 3.12 3.60
N ASP A 46 8.10 3.77 4.40
CA ASP A 46 9.26 4.55 3.97
C ASP A 46 8.94 5.88 3.27
N GLY A 47 7.71 6.33 3.40
CA GLY A 47 7.39 7.67 2.93
C GLY A 47 7.04 7.80 1.46
N ASP A 48 6.77 6.68 0.78
CA ASP A 48 6.29 6.73 -0.59
C ASP A 48 4.84 7.19 -0.59
N VAL A 49 4.58 8.38 -1.10
CA VAL A 49 3.26 8.99 -1.05
C VAL A 49 2.62 8.95 -2.43
N ARG A 50 1.37 8.51 -2.47
CA ARG A 50 0.58 8.46 -3.70
C ARG A 50 -0.71 9.23 -3.48
N HIS A 51 -1.15 9.93 -4.51
CA HIS A 51 -2.36 10.74 -4.45
C HIS A 51 -3.52 9.99 -5.08
N VAL A 52 -4.66 9.93 -4.39
CA VAL A 52 -5.86 9.29 -4.91
C VAL A 52 -6.97 10.33 -4.88
N LEU A 53 -7.37 10.80 -6.04
CA LEU A 53 -8.38 11.84 -6.14
C LEU A 53 -9.76 11.29 -5.74
N GLY A 54 -10.65 12.19 -5.37
CA GLY A 54 -11.99 11.80 -4.98
C GLY A 54 -12.68 10.95 -6.04
N ASN A 55 -13.35 9.90 -5.62
CA ASN A 55 -14.05 8.95 -6.46
C ASN A 55 -13.16 8.23 -7.49
N GLN A 56 -11.88 8.09 -7.19
CA GLN A 56 -10.93 7.39 -8.06
C GLN A 56 -10.22 6.29 -7.30
N SER A 57 -9.53 5.45 -8.03
CA SER A 57 -8.68 4.43 -7.44
C SER A 57 -7.35 4.39 -8.17
N ILE A 58 -6.32 3.88 -7.49
CA ILE A 58 -5.02 3.67 -8.09
C ILE A 58 -4.53 2.28 -7.76
N GLU A 59 -3.70 1.73 -8.63
CA GLU A 59 -3.04 0.47 -8.39
C GLU A 59 -1.56 0.70 -8.17
N VAL A 60 -0.99 0.01 -7.21
CA VAL A 60 0.43 0.11 -6.90
C VAL A 60 1.00 -1.30 -6.90
N THR A 61 2.02 -1.54 -7.70
CA THR A 61 2.72 -2.82 -7.72
C THR A 61 3.94 -2.69 -6.80
N LEU A 62 4.05 -3.61 -5.86
CA LEU A 62 5.10 -3.56 -4.86
C LEU A 62 5.92 -4.84 -4.87
N PHE A 63 7.03 -4.83 -4.14
CA PHE A 63 7.78 -6.06 -3.89
C PHE A 63 7.06 -6.83 -2.78
N SER A 64 7.30 -8.14 -2.69
CA SER A 64 6.79 -8.90 -1.57
C SER A 64 7.43 -8.39 -0.27
N GLY A 65 6.69 -8.43 0.80
CA GLY A 65 7.17 -7.94 2.09
C GLY A 65 6.04 -7.40 2.95
N SER A 66 6.41 -6.82 4.07
CA SER A 66 5.46 -6.25 5.02
C SER A 66 5.41 -4.74 4.84
N TYR A 67 4.22 -4.20 4.83
CA TYR A 67 4.03 -2.77 4.62
C TYR A 67 3.06 -2.18 5.63
N ASP A 68 3.36 -0.97 6.06
CA ASP A 68 2.44 -0.17 6.83
C ASP A 68 1.87 0.88 5.89
N LEU A 69 0.57 0.95 5.83
CA LEU A 69 -0.14 1.84 4.93
C LEU A 69 -0.95 2.84 5.74
N SER A 70 -0.98 4.07 5.29
CA SER A 70 -1.84 5.07 5.90
C SER A 70 -2.41 5.98 4.83
N ALA A 71 -3.53 6.58 5.10
CA ALA A 71 -4.14 7.51 4.19
C ALA A 71 -4.76 8.68 4.95
N ASN A 72 -4.59 9.86 4.39
CA ASN A 72 -5.15 11.07 4.92
C ASN A 72 -6.06 11.61 3.82
N CYS A 73 -7.36 11.60 4.05
CA CYS A 73 -8.34 12.03 3.07
C CYS A 73 -8.91 13.41 3.39
N ASN A 74 -8.18 14.20 4.13
CA ASN A 74 -8.51 15.58 4.33
C ASN A 74 -7.51 16.49 3.62
N SER A 75 -6.74 15.94 2.70
CA SER A 75 -5.74 16.71 1.98
C SER A 75 -6.41 17.71 1.05
N ASP A 76 -5.86 18.90 1.01
CA ASP A 76 -6.30 19.93 0.09
C ASP A 76 -5.20 20.24 -0.92
N ALA A 77 -4.27 19.35 -1.08
CA ALA A 77 -3.11 19.60 -1.91
C ALA A 77 -3.44 19.84 -3.38
N TYR A 78 -4.59 19.35 -3.83
CA TYR A 78 -4.95 19.47 -5.22
C TYR A 78 -6.46 19.38 -5.35
N LEU A 79 -7.02 20.04 -6.30
CA LEU A 79 -8.44 20.06 -6.60
C LEU A 79 -9.36 20.57 -5.49
N ASN A 80 -8.83 21.17 -4.43
CA ASN A 80 -9.67 21.65 -3.36
C ASN A 80 -10.53 22.83 -3.80
N ASP A 81 -10.18 23.51 -4.87
CA ASP A 81 -10.95 24.60 -5.40
C ASP A 81 -12.24 24.10 -6.08
N GLN A 82 -12.38 22.81 -6.28
CA GLN A 82 -13.55 22.21 -6.88
C GLN A 82 -14.58 21.81 -5.82
N LEU A 83 -14.28 21.99 -4.56
CA LEU A 83 -15.18 21.63 -3.48
C LEU A 83 -15.91 22.85 -2.97
N THR A 84 -17.15 22.65 -2.53
CA THR A 84 -17.86 23.70 -1.80
C THR A 84 -17.25 23.87 -0.42
N THR A 85 -17.59 24.96 0.26
CA THR A 85 -17.08 25.19 1.60
C THR A 85 -17.49 24.08 2.56
N LEU A 86 -18.74 23.60 2.48
CA LEU A 86 -19.19 22.54 3.34
C LEU A 86 -18.47 21.23 3.03
N GLU A 87 -18.23 20.94 1.76
CA GLU A 87 -17.50 19.75 1.37
C GLU A 87 -16.07 19.80 1.90
N GLN A 88 -15.43 20.95 1.82
CA GLN A 88 -14.07 21.09 2.32
C GLN A 88 -14.02 20.90 3.84
N ILE A 89 -15.00 21.43 4.58
CA ILE A 89 -15.07 21.21 6.01
C ILE A 89 -15.23 19.73 6.31
N GLY A 90 -16.05 19.03 5.54
CA GLY A 90 -16.20 17.58 5.69
C GLY A 90 -14.90 16.84 5.47
N CYS A 91 -14.13 17.24 4.48
CA CYS A 91 -12.84 16.62 4.22
C CYS A 91 -11.87 16.89 5.37
N ASP A 92 -11.87 18.10 5.92
CA ASP A 92 -10.97 18.46 7.02
C ASP A 92 -11.24 17.63 8.27
N LEU A 93 -12.45 17.10 8.40
CA LEU A 93 -12.84 16.31 9.56
C LEU A 93 -12.72 14.81 9.35
N ASN A 94 -12.29 14.36 8.18
CA ASN A 94 -12.15 12.93 7.93
C ASN A 94 -11.08 12.32 8.81
N PRO A 95 -11.35 11.17 9.41
CA PRO A 95 -10.33 10.49 10.20
C PRO A 95 -9.27 9.88 9.28
N ASP A 96 -8.08 9.72 9.80
CA ASP A 96 -7.03 9.01 9.08
C ASP A 96 -7.35 7.53 9.03
N TRP A 97 -6.89 6.89 7.98
CA TRP A 97 -7.02 5.46 7.79
C TRP A 97 -5.63 4.82 7.84
N ASP A 98 -5.53 3.66 8.43
CA ASP A 98 -4.27 2.92 8.39
C ASP A 98 -4.51 1.42 8.36
N ALA A 99 -3.52 0.69 7.91
CA ALA A 99 -3.55 -0.77 7.86
C ALA A 99 -2.12 -1.29 7.73
N SER A 100 -1.95 -2.55 8.11
CA SER A 100 -0.70 -3.26 7.87
C SER A 100 -1.00 -4.47 7.02
N VAL A 101 -0.13 -4.80 6.09
CA VAL A 101 -0.35 -5.91 5.19
C VAL A 101 0.96 -6.62 4.91
N GLU A 102 0.90 -7.93 4.77
CA GLU A 102 2.04 -8.70 4.32
C GLU A 102 1.70 -9.20 2.93
N LEU A 103 2.53 -8.87 1.97
CA LEU A 103 2.31 -9.19 0.57
C LEU A 103 3.21 -10.33 0.13
N VAL A 104 2.62 -11.29 -0.57
CA VAL A 104 3.39 -12.35 -1.21
C VAL A 104 3.15 -12.28 -2.70
N CYS A 105 4.00 -12.92 -3.47
CA CYS A 105 3.91 -12.88 -4.93
C CYS A 105 2.54 -13.35 -5.40
N GLY A 106 1.97 -12.60 -6.31
CA GLY A 106 0.66 -12.92 -6.87
C GLY A 106 -0.52 -12.40 -6.09
N ASP A 107 -0.29 -11.79 -4.93
CA ASP A 107 -1.39 -11.24 -4.13
C ASP A 107 -2.00 -10.03 -4.79
N THR A 108 -3.31 -9.89 -4.60
CA THR A 108 -3.99 -8.66 -4.93
C THR A 108 -4.82 -8.27 -3.72
N HIS A 109 -4.71 -7.03 -3.31
CA HIS A 109 -5.46 -6.51 -2.18
C HIS A 109 -6.14 -5.21 -2.60
N THR A 110 -7.33 -5.00 -2.09
CA THR A 110 -8.07 -3.77 -2.35
C THR A 110 -8.43 -3.15 -1.01
N PHE A 111 -8.07 -1.88 -0.83
CA PHE A 111 -8.41 -1.15 0.37
C PHE A 111 -9.24 0.06 0.01
N THR A 112 -10.38 0.20 0.68
CA THR A 112 -11.19 1.41 0.55
C THR A 112 -10.71 2.34 1.65
N ILE A 113 -10.16 3.48 1.27
CA ILE A 113 -9.46 4.37 2.19
C ILE A 113 -10.30 5.57 2.62
N ASN A 114 -11.48 5.73 2.08
CA ASN A 114 -12.37 6.84 2.44
C ASN A 114 -13.84 6.43 2.30
#